data_a565d15170fced7739ffea72bdb90526
#
_entry.id   a565d15170fced7739ffea72bdb90526
#
_cell.length_a   1.000
_cell.length_b   1.000
_cell.length_c   1.000
_cell.angle_alpha   90.00
_cell.angle_beta   90.00
_cell.angle_gamma   90.00
#
_symmetry.space_group_name_H-M   'P 1'
#
loop_
_entity.id
_entity.type
_entity.pdbx_description
1 polymer ?
#
loop_
_entity_poly.entity_id
_entity_poly.type
_entity_poly.pdbx_seq_one_letter_code
_entity_poly.pdbx_strand_id
1 'polypeptide(L)'
;GTSLDYSGYDFAIIHLGINDIGNMGNITIDELLVDYETNIYNIINKLKEHNNGIKIFLATIVPSYAPSYNENYKAMNNKIRAIVEATANVYLLDLNNLSNLTMHSAYNVWHPTAIGYVKMAEEIKALISYIISQNLDEFSTIQFIGTDYIL
;
A
#
# COMPACT_ATOMS: atom_id res chain seq x y z
N GLY A 1 19.47 -16.68 -8.96
CA GLY A 1 19.19 -15.38 -8.37
C GLY A 1 19.25 -15.54 -6.87
N THR A 2 19.94 -14.64 -6.17
CA THR A 2 19.95 -14.61 -4.71
C THR A 2 18.54 -14.29 -4.23
N SER A 3 17.95 -15.22 -3.48
CA SER A 3 16.70 -14.99 -2.76
C SER A 3 16.94 -13.84 -1.79
N LEU A 4 16.13 -12.77 -1.88
CA LEU A 4 16.17 -11.70 -0.89
C LEU A 4 15.66 -12.25 0.43
N ASP A 5 16.38 -11.99 1.50
CA ASP A 5 15.98 -12.37 2.86
C ASP A 5 15.25 -11.18 3.52
N TYR A 6 14.01 -11.42 3.92
CA TYR A 6 13.16 -10.40 4.59
C TYR A 6 13.02 -10.66 6.10
N SER A 7 13.76 -11.62 6.67
CA SER A 7 13.63 -12.02 8.08
C SER A 7 13.97 -10.89 9.07
N GLY A 8 14.81 -9.94 8.67
CA GLY A 8 15.22 -8.80 9.49
C GLY A 8 14.29 -7.59 9.43
N TYR A 9 13.11 -7.70 8.77
CA TYR A 9 12.18 -6.57 8.64
C TYR A 9 10.89 -6.83 9.44
N ASP A 10 10.51 -5.88 10.26
CA ASP A 10 9.27 -5.91 11.04
C ASP A 10 8.07 -5.41 10.25
N PHE A 11 8.29 -4.55 9.26
CA PHE A 11 7.27 -3.90 8.44
C PHE A 11 7.54 -4.05 6.96
N ALA A 12 6.45 -4.14 6.19
CA ALA A 12 6.46 -3.98 4.75
C ALA A 12 5.34 -3.01 4.34
N ILE A 13 5.65 -2.09 3.42
CA ILE A 13 4.64 -1.21 2.80
C ILE A 13 4.52 -1.63 1.35
N ILE A 14 3.30 -1.95 0.92
CA ILE A 14 2.96 -2.32 -0.46
C ILE A 14 2.06 -1.22 -1.05
N HIS A 15 2.55 -0.54 -2.09
CA HIS A 15 1.79 0.47 -2.82
C HIS A 15 1.93 0.21 -4.32
N LEU A 16 1.08 -0.66 -4.84
CA LEU A 16 1.07 -1.15 -6.22
C LEU A 16 -0.33 -1.04 -6.82
N GLY A 17 -0.45 -1.08 -8.16
CA GLY A 17 -1.73 -1.14 -8.88
C GLY A 17 -1.96 -0.02 -9.88
N ILE A 18 -1.32 1.15 -9.73
CA ILE A 18 -1.51 2.28 -10.65
C ILE A 18 -1.03 1.96 -12.06
N ASN A 19 0.14 1.33 -12.16
CA ASN A 19 0.71 0.95 -13.45
C ASN A 19 -0.06 -0.21 -14.10
N ASP A 20 -0.64 -1.08 -13.30
CA ASP A 20 -1.48 -2.18 -13.78
C ASP A 20 -2.72 -1.63 -14.50
N ILE A 21 -3.39 -0.63 -13.93
CA ILE A 21 -4.50 0.07 -14.58
C ILE A 21 -4.02 0.79 -15.84
N GLY A 22 -2.88 1.49 -15.77
CA GLY A 22 -2.33 2.25 -16.89
C GLY A 22 -1.91 1.39 -18.07
N ASN A 23 -1.52 0.14 -17.83
CA ASN A 23 -1.04 -0.81 -18.83
C ASN A 23 -2.02 -1.96 -19.10
N MET A 24 -3.28 -1.82 -18.73
CA MET A 24 -4.31 -2.87 -18.80
C MET A 24 -4.50 -3.43 -20.21
N GLY A 25 -4.21 -2.63 -21.25
CA GLY A 25 -4.35 -3.08 -22.64
C GLY A 25 -5.79 -3.43 -23.00
N ASN A 26 -6.00 -4.66 -23.46
CA ASN A 26 -7.31 -5.16 -23.88
C ASN A 26 -8.03 -6.01 -22.83
N ILE A 27 -7.44 -6.21 -21.64
CA ILE A 27 -8.10 -6.95 -20.57
C ILE A 27 -9.13 -6.08 -19.85
N THR A 28 -10.14 -6.71 -19.31
CA THR A 28 -11.16 -6.03 -18.50
C THR A 28 -10.61 -5.71 -17.11
N ILE A 29 -11.26 -4.78 -16.41
CA ILE A 29 -10.91 -4.49 -15.02
C ILE A 29 -11.09 -5.72 -14.12
N ASP A 30 -12.11 -6.54 -14.36
CA ASP A 30 -12.37 -7.73 -13.56
C ASP A 30 -11.24 -8.77 -13.72
N GLU A 31 -10.74 -8.98 -14.94
CA GLU A 31 -9.59 -9.85 -15.19
C GLU A 31 -8.34 -9.30 -14.51
N LEU A 32 -8.08 -7.99 -14.63
CA LEU A 32 -6.96 -7.34 -13.93
C LEU A 32 -7.05 -7.53 -12.41
N LEU A 33 -8.22 -7.40 -11.81
CA LEU A 33 -8.40 -7.52 -10.37
C LEU A 33 -8.15 -8.95 -9.86
N VAL A 34 -8.43 -9.97 -10.65
CA VAL A 34 -8.09 -11.37 -10.33
C VAL A 34 -6.57 -11.57 -10.30
N ASP A 35 -5.89 -11.07 -11.31
CA ASP A 35 -4.42 -11.16 -11.39
C ASP A 35 -3.75 -10.35 -10.28
N TYR A 36 -4.25 -9.14 -10.02
CA TYR A 36 -3.77 -8.27 -8.95
C TYR A 36 -3.88 -8.96 -7.59
N GLU A 37 -5.05 -9.50 -7.26
CA GLU A 37 -5.30 -10.21 -6.00
C GLU A 37 -4.34 -11.38 -5.83
N THR A 38 -4.18 -12.20 -6.87
CA THR A 38 -3.24 -13.33 -6.88
C THR A 38 -1.81 -12.88 -6.61
N ASN A 39 -1.36 -11.81 -7.27
CA ASN A 39 -0.02 -11.29 -7.13
C ASN A 39 0.22 -10.67 -5.75
N ILE A 40 -0.75 -9.95 -5.20
CA ILE A 40 -0.65 -9.38 -3.85
C ILE A 40 -0.57 -10.50 -2.80
N TYR A 41 -1.39 -11.55 -2.89
CA TYR A 41 -1.27 -12.70 -1.99
C TYR A 41 0.07 -13.42 -2.12
N ASN A 42 0.63 -13.54 -3.32
CA ASN A 42 1.96 -14.10 -3.52
C ASN A 42 3.05 -13.26 -2.81
N ILE A 43 2.96 -11.93 -2.89
CA ILE A 43 3.88 -11.03 -2.18
C ILE A 43 3.72 -11.18 -0.66
N ILE A 44 2.48 -11.13 -0.15
CA ILE A 44 2.17 -11.28 1.28
C ILE A 44 2.71 -12.60 1.82
N ASN A 45 2.42 -13.70 1.12
CA ASN A 45 2.87 -15.04 1.52
C ASN A 45 4.40 -15.12 1.53
N LYS A 46 5.06 -14.53 0.52
CA LYS A 46 6.52 -14.49 0.46
C LYS A 46 7.15 -13.73 1.61
N LEU A 47 6.57 -12.61 2.01
CA LEU A 47 7.01 -11.85 3.17
C LEU A 47 6.84 -12.69 4.46
N LYS A 48 5.69 -13.34 4.63
CA LYS A 48 5.38 -14.17 5.80
C LYS A 48 6.21 -15.45 5.88
N GLU A 49 6.65 -16.00 4.76
CA GLU A 49 7.60 -17.13 4.73
C GLU A 49 8.93 -16.77 5.43
N HIS A 50 9.40 -15.54 5.27
CA HIS A 50 10.65 -15.06 5.89
C HIS A 50 10.47 -14.55 7.32
N ASN A 51 9.35 -13.91 7.59
CA ASN A 51 8.97 -13.44 8.92
C ASN A 51 7.46 -13.51 9.11
N ASN A 52 6.99 -14.54 9.79
CA ASN A 52 5.55 -14.76 10.03
C ASN A 52 4.90 -13.66 10.88
N GLY A 53 5.70 -12.91 11.66
CA GLY A 53 5.26 -11.77 12.47
C GLY A 53 5.24 -10.44 11.73
N ILE A 54 5.69 -10.38 10.49
CA ILE A 54 5.79 -9.14 9.72
C ILE A 54 4.42 -8.43 9.64
N LYS A 55 4.41 -7.13 9.90
CA LYS A 55 3.23 -6.29 9.75
C LYS A 55 3.25 -5.66 8.36
N ILE A 56 2.21 -5.89 7.58
CA ILE A 56 2.14 -5.45 6.19
C ILE A 56 1.12 -4.32 6.07
N PHE A 57 1.55 -3.20 5.52
CA PHE A 57 0.71 -2.06 5.23
C PHE A 57 0.42 -2.03 3.73
N LEU A 58 -0.82 -2.31 3.35
CA LEU A 58 -1.26 -2.29 1.97
C LEU A 58 -1.99 -0.98 1.68
N ALA A 59 -1.47 -0.21 0.74
CA ALA A 59 -1.96 1.13 0.43
C ALA A 59 -2.94 1.11 -0.74
N THR A 60 -4.05 1.87 -0.61
CA THR A 60 -4.89 2.22 -1.75
C THR A 60 -4.13 3.13 -2.71
N ILE A 61 -4.43 3.00 -4.00
CA ILE A 61 -3.84 3.88 -5.01
C ILE A 61 -4.50 5.26 -4.98
N VAL A 62 -3.68 6.28 -5.10
CA VAL A 62 -4.14 7.66 -5.20
C VAL A 62 -4.64 7.89 -6.63
N PRO A 63 -5.85 8.45 -6.82
CA PRO A 63 -6.37 8.73 -8.14
C PRO A 63 -5.46 9.66 -8.92
N SER A 64 -5.20 9.32 -10.15
CA SER A 64 -4.51 10.21 -11.07
C SER A 64 -5.47 11.27 -11.63
N TYR A 65 -4.90 12.24 -12.34
CA TYR A 65 -5.66 13.32 -12.98
C TYR A 65 -6.43 12.86 -14.25
N ALA A 66 -6.57 11.55 -14.47
CA ALA A 66 -7.24 10.98 -15.63
C ALA A 66 -8.66 10.49 -15.28
N PRO A 67 -9.70 11.34 -15.43
CA PRO A 67 -11.08 11.01 -15.06
C PRO A 67 -11.62 9.75 -15.74
N SER A 68 -11.11 9.41 -16.93
CA SER A 68 -11.49 8.21 -17.67
C SER A 68 -11.18 6.89 -16.95
N TYR A 69 -10.30 6.91 -15.96
CA TYR A 69 -9.92 5.73 -15.18
C TYR A 69 -10.52 5.69 -13.77
N ASN A 70 -11.38 6.65 -13.41
CA ASN A 70 -11.91 6.76 -12.04
C ASN A 70 -12.63 5.49 -11.56
N GLU A 71 -13.41 4.83 -12.41
CA GLU A 71 -14.09 3.58 -12.04
C GLU A 71 -13.09 2.44 -11.83
N ASN A 72 -12.03 2.37 -12.63
CA ASN A 72 -10.98 1.36 -12.47
C ASN A 72 -10.20 1.59 -11.17
N TYR A 73 -9.89 2.84 -10.82
CA TYR A 73 -9.26 3.17 -9.52
C TYR A 73 -10.14 2.79 -8.35
N LYS A 74 -11.43 3.08 -8.44
CA LYS A 74 -12.41 2.71 -7.42
C LYS A 74 -12.50 1.20 -7.25
N ALA A 75 -12.58 0.46 -8.36
CA ALA A 75 -12.61 -1.00 -8.35
C ALA A 75 -11.34 -1.60 -7.72
N MET A 76 -10.16 -1.11 -8.11
CA MET A 76 -8.88 -1.52 -7.54
C MET A 76 -8.80 -1.22 -6.03
N ASN A 77 -9.20 -0.02 -5.62
CA ASN A 77 -9.17 0.35 -4.20
C ASN A 77 -10.15 -0.48 -3.36
N ASN A 78 -11.30 -0.84 -3.91
CA ASN A 78 -12.22 -1.76 -3.24
C ASN A 78 -11.61 -3.17 -3.11
N LYS A 79 -10.91 -3.65 -4.12
CA LYS A 79 -10.17 -4.92 -4.06
C LYS A 79 -9.08 -4.89 -3.00
N ILE A 80 -8.32 -3.80 -2.91
CA ILE A 80 -7.29 -3.59 -1.87
C ILE A 80 -7.90 -3.67 -0.47
N ARG A 81 -9.01 -2.98 -0.23
CA ARG A 81 -9.72 -3.04 1.06
C ARG A 81 -10.19 -4.45 1.40
N ALA A 82 -10.76 -5.17 0.42
CA ALA A 82 -11.19 -6.55 0.61
C ALA A 82 -10.04 -7.50 0.96
N ILE A 83 -8.86 -7.33 0.34
CA ILE A 83 -7.66 -8.11 0.68
C ILE A 83 -7.24 -7.84 2.13
N VAL A 84 -7.25 -6.58 2.57
CA VAL A 84 -6.90 -6.22 3.95
C VAL A 84 -7.88 -6.84 4.94
N GLU A 85 -9.18 -6.72 4.69
CA GLU A 85 -10.22 -7.30 5.55
C GLU A 85 -10.10 -8.82 5.69
N ALA A 86 -9.66 -9.51 4.64
CA ALA A 86 -9.53 -10.96 4.60
C ALA A 86 -8.19 -11.49 5.15
N THR A 87 -7.23 -10.61 5.49
CA THR A 87 -5.85 -11.06 5.73
C THR A 87 -5.30 -10.57 7.07
N ALA A 88 -5.01 -11.49 7.98
CA ALA A 88 -4.38 -11.17 9.26
C ALA A 88 -3.01 -10.52 9.10
N ASN A 89 -2.65 -9.60 10.01
CA ASN A 89 -1.40 -8.82 9.98
C ASN A 89 -1.21 -7.95 8.73
N VAL A 90 -2.31 -7.63 8.03
CA VAL A 90 -2.32 -6.67 6.92
C VAL A 90 -3.21 -5.49 7.32
N TYR A 91 -2.71 -4.28 7.19
CA TYR A 91 -3.35 -3.04 7.63
C TYR A 91 -3.52 -2.10 6.44
N LEU A 92 -4.65 -1.39 6.41
CA LEU A 92 -4.98 -0.48 5.31
C LEU A 92 -4.29 0.87 5.48
N LEU A 93 -3.56 1.31 4.46
CA LEU A 93 -3.19 2.71 4.27
C LEU A 93 -4.14 3.33 3.24
N ASP A 94 -5.23 3.95 3.70
CA ASP A 94 -6.26 4.47 2.80
C ASP A 94 -5.90 5.84 2.22
N LEU A 95 -4.87 5.88 1.39
CA LEU A 95 -4.37 7.09 0.74
C LEU A 95 -5.38 7.71 -0.22
N ASN A 96 -6.30 6.89 -0.76
CA ASN A 96 -7.34 7.38 -1.66
C ASN A 96 -8.32 8.37 -1.00
N ASN A 97 -8.55 8.21 0.30
CA ASN A 97 -9.49 9.06 1.03
C ASN A 97 -8.85 10.33 1.62
N LEU A 98 -7.54 10.52 1.42
CA LEU A 98 -6.84 11.69 1.88
C LEU A 98 -6.98 12.83 0.87
N SER A 99 -7.70 13.85 1.25
CA SER A 99 -8.29 14.86 0.38
C SER A 99 -7.32 15.73 -0.42
N ASN A 100 -6.03 15.72 -0.11
CA ASN A 100 -5.06 16.64 -0.70
C ASN A 100 -4.03 15.98 -1.63
N LEU A 101 -4.00 14.66 -1.72
CA LEU A 101 -2.99 13.98 -2.54
C LEU A 101 -3.24 14.13 -4.03
N THR A 102 -4.50 14.20 -4.44
CA THR A 102 -4.90 14.36 -5.84
C THR A 102 -4.38 15.66 -6.46
N MET A 103 -4.28 16.74 -5.68
CA MET A 103 -3.79 18.04 -6.17
C MET A 103 -2.28 18.04 -6.45
N HIS A 104 -1.57 17.10 -5.87
CA HIS A 104 -0.11 16.96 -6.01
C HIS A 104 0.28 15.75 -6.85
N SER A 105 -0.72 14.97 -7.32
CA SER A 105 -0.50 13.90 -8.26
C SER A 105 -0.33 14.49 -9.66
N ALA A 106 0.55 13.88 -10.40
CA ALA A 106 0.64 14.04 -11.84
C ALA A 106 1.53 15.14 -12.39
N TYR A 107 2.79 14.86 -12.38
CA TYR A 107 3.67 15.41 -13.40
C TYR A 107 3.31 14.86 -14.80
N ASN A 108 2.77 13.63 -14.88
CA ASN A 108 2.44 12.93 -16.12
C ASN A 108 1.12 12.14 -16.07
N VAL A 109 0.13 12.61 -15.35
CA VAL A 109 -1.19 11.95 -15.22
C VAL A 109 -1.19 10.71 -14.30
N TRP A 110 -0.09 9.97 -14.18
CA TRP A 110 -0.03 8.68 -13.47
C TRP A 110 0.71 8.72 -12.14
N HIS A 111 1.72 9.57 -11.99
CA HIS A 111 2.61 9.57 -10.84
C HIS A 111 2.60 10.91 -10.11
N PRO A 112 2.75 10.90 -8.78
CA PRO A 112 2.88 12.11 -7.98
C PRO A 112 4.08 12.97 -8.41
N THR A 113 3.95 14.27 -8.24
CA THR A 113 5.09 15.20 -8.28
C THR A 113 6.01 14.94 -7.08
N ALA A 114 7.19 15.54 -7.05
CA ALA A 114 8.09 15.48 -5.89
C ALA A 114 7.38 15.93 -4.60
N ILE A 115 6.59 17.01 -4.66
CA ILE A 115 5.78 17.51 -3.53
C ILE A 115 4.69 16.49 -3.18
N GLY A 116 4.07 15.86 -4.18
CA GLY A 116 3.09 14.80 -3.98
C GLY A 116 3.67 13.60 -3.22
N TYR A 117 4.89 13.18 -3.55
CA TYR A 117 5.57 12.11 -2.81
C TYR A 117 5.90 12.49 -1.36
N VAL A 118 6.32 13.74 -1.09
CA VAL A 118 6.55 14.22 0.28
C VAL A 118 5.25 14.18 1.08
N LYS A 119 4.17 14.69 0.52
CA LYS A 119 2.84 14.65 1.17
C LYS A 119 2.37 13.22 1.42
N MET A 120 2.53 12.35 0.45
CA MET A 120 2.21 10.93 0.61
C MET A 120 3.02 10.28 1.75
N ALA A 121 4.30 10.58 1.87
CA ALA A 121 5.14 10.07 2.95
C ALA A 121 4.70 10.58 4.33
N GLU A 122 4.33 11.87 4.44
CA GLU A 122 3.76 12.45 5.66
C GLU A 122 2.47 11.73 6.07
N GLU A 123 1.57 11.48 5.13
CA GLU A 123 0.30 10.80 5.37
C GLU A 123 0.50 9.32 5.72
N ILE A 124 1.38 8.62 5.03
CA ILE A 124 1.74 7.23 5.36
C ILE A 124 2.27 7.15 6.79
N LYS A 125 3.18 8.06 7.18
CA LYS A 125 3.70 8.14 8.56
C LYS A 125 2.57 8.34 9.57
N ALA A 126 1.66 9.28 9.32
CA ALA A 126 0.54 9.57 10.20
C ALA A 126 -0.41 8.37 10.34
N LEU A 127 -0.76 7.72 9.22
CA LEU A 127 -1.62 6.53 9.21
C LEU A 127 -0.97 5.35 9.95
N ILE A 128 0.30 5.07 9.71
CA ILE A 128 1.01 4.00 10.42
C ILE A 128 1.03 4.28 11.92
N SER A 129 1.35 5.50 12.33
CA SER A 129 1.35 5.89 13.75
C SER A 129 -0.03 5.71 14.39
N TYR A 130 -1.09 6.08 13.67
CA TYR A 130 -2.47 5.88 14.12
C TYR A 130 -2.80 4.38 14.24
N ILE A 131 -2.51 3.58 13.22
CA ILE A 131 -2.77 2.13 13.24
C ILE A 131 -2.06 1.47 14.42
N ILE A 132 -0.80 1.79 14.66
CA ILE A 132 -0.04 1.28 15.80
C ILE A 132 -0.71 1.68 17.11
N SER A 133 -1.14 2.94 17.25
CA SER A 133 -1.79 3.43 18.48
C SER A 133 -3.12 2.73 18.79
N GLN A 134 -3.82 2.24 17.76
CA GLN A 134 -5.08 1.51 17.90
C GLN A 134 -4.90 -0.01 18.14
N ASN A 135 -3.68 -0.53 17.92
CA ASN A 135 -3.39 -1.97 17.93
C ASN A 135 -2.12 -2.28 18.73
N LEU A 136 -1.94 -1.62 19.88
CA LEU A 136 -0.70 -1.72 20.67
C LEU A 136 -0.30 -3.15 21.01
N ASP A 137 -1.26 -4.02 21.32
CA ASP A 137 -0.98 -5.42 21.65
C ASP A 137 -0.37 -6.19 20.48
N GLU A 138 -0.77 -5.86 19.26
CA GLU A 138 -0.26 -6.50 18.05
C GLU A 138 1.13 -5.98 17.64
N PHE A 139 1.48 -4.77 18.09
CA PHE A 139 2.77 -4.11 17.79
C PHE A 139 3.72 -4.10 18.98
N SER A 140 3.36 -4.66 20.13
CA SER A 140 4.15 -4.63 21.38
C SER A 140 5.49 -5.36 21.31
N THR A 141 5.65 -6.29 20.36
CA THR A 141 6.89 -7.05 20.16
C THR A 141 7.89 -6.35 19.25
N ILE A 142 7.50 -5.25 18.63
CA ILE A 142 8.35 -4.50 17.71
C ILE A 142 9.25 -3.60 18.52
N GLN A 143 10.53 -3.99 18.61
CA GLN A 143 11.56 -3.10 19.15
C GLN A 143 11.98 -2.13 18.06
N PHE A 144 11.64 -0.87 18.21
CA PHE A 144 12.27 0.19 17.43
C PHE A 144 13.74 0.25 17.84
N ILE A 145 14.58 -0.50 17.10
CA ILE A 145 16.03 -0.45 17.31
C ILE A 145 16.53 0.88 16.77
N GLY A 146 16.88 1.71 17.69
CA GLY A 146 17.67 2.91 17.46
C GLY A 146 16.83 4.05 17.00
N THR A 147 16.77 4.88 17.82
CA THR A 147 17.21 6.23 17.74
C THR A 147 16.23 7.12 18.38
N ASP A 148 16.76 7.77 19.15
CA ASP A 148 16.54 9.13 19.61
C ASP A 148 15.99 10.08 18.53
N TYR A 149 14.92 9.70 17.85
CA TYR A 149 14.05 10.67 17.22
C TYR A 149 13.12 11.19 18.31
N ILE A 150 13.65 12.12 19.07
CA ILE A 150 12.83 13.04 19.85
C ILE A 150 12.00 13.81 18.81
N LEU A 151 10.72 13.54 18.79
CA LEU A 151 9.74 14.38 18.10
C LEU A 151 9.52 15.64 18.92
#